data_f5a1f9e3cd044b9c6e5a7bfd9e4f8033
#
_entry.id   f5a1f9e3cd044b9c6e5a7bfd9e4f8033
#
_cell.length_a   1.000
_cell.length_b   1.000
_cell.length_c   1.000
_cell.angle_alpha   90.00
_cell.angle_beta   90.00
_cell.angle_gamma   90.00
#
_symmetry.space_group_name_H-M   'P 1'
#
loop_
_entity.id
_entity.type
_entity.pdbx_description
1 polymer ?
#
loop_
_entity_poly.entity_id
_entity_poly.type
_entity_poly.pdbx_seq_one_letter_code
_entity_poly.pdbx_strand_id
1 'polypeptide(L)'
;MIRIAGRDAGPQPAAERAAWSRLLLKHWSWIVLITAVVTAGAAVLSEMQTPMYKAQAEVAVSPPSSAGSATPFILGTEKGVASSGAVLSIASQSLLIPENRLRRGLAISIPVDTDLLVISFSDPDPQVAQSVAEGIAQAYVAYRTPIVPPTATTKTPATPSTAEPVQAVVITDAALPTSPVSPQRLLIIGAALILGLSLGIGIALIRDQMDDGLRGPQDLQTQADAPVLAQIPAFNRKQRSIADGLVVVRNPSSTVAEAYRNLRTRVLQVAAWRHANVLLVTSPSREDKGTVAANLAAALALSGRRVILVSADLRSGRAYALFGLDNRLGLTNLINGEATLADALRWTEVSRLQVLPGGQAYFDPSTVLQSTAFRNLLDELRSEADFVVIDAPPVLAGADTAALAELGAMILLVTDARVSTRAEVRTAMRELAHVHDDVIGCVLDNVGRARRLPPASSAAAMRRINERANASPEPERETTSIQEGH
;
A
#
# COMPACT_ATOMS: atom_id res chain seq x y z
N MET A 1 40.29 13.21 -26.65
CA MET A 1 40.28 12.14 -25.65
C MET A 1 39.09 12.40 -24.71
N ILE A 2 37.89 11.88 -25.05
CA ILE A 2 36.64 12.12 -24.36
C ILE A 2 36.44 11.01 -23.33
N ARG A 3 36.45 11.36 -22.04
CA ARG A 3 36.13 10.45 -20.94
C ARG A 3 34.61 10.29 -20.86
N ILE A 4 34.17 9.12 -21.21
CA ILE A 4 32.75 8.70 -21.02
C ILE A 4 32.50 8.52 -19.52
N ALA A 5 31.59 9.32 -18.98
CA ALA A 5 31.13 9.25 -17.61
C ALA A 5 30.47 7.89 -17.33
N GLY A 6 30.73 7.37 -16.12
CA GLY A 6 30.30 6.06 -15.69
C GLY A 6 28.77 5.88 -15.70
N ARG A 7 28.36 4.70 -16.12
CA ARG A 7 27.01 4.16 -16.00
C ARG A 7 26.61 4.13 -14.54
N ASP A 8 25.48 4.75 -14.24
CA ASP A 8 24.74 4.55 -13.00
C ASP A 8 24.49 3.05 -12.81
N ALA A 9 25.04 2.50 -11.74
CA ALA A 9 24.75 1.14 -11.33
C ALA A 9 23.30 1.10 -10.88
N GLY A 10 22.42 0.50 -11.69
CA GLY A 10 21.04 0.23 -11.35
C GLY A 10 20.94 -0.55 -10.04
N PRO A 11 19.79 -0.48 -9.33
CA PRO A 11 19.62 -1.09 -8.03
C PRO A 11 19.97 -2.57 -8.06
N GLN A 12 20.84 -3.00 -7.12
CA GLN A 12 21.33 -4.38 -7.07
C GLN A 12 20.13 -5.35 -6.88
N PRO A 13 20.07 -6.48 -7.63
CA PRO A 13 18.93 -7.42 -7.62
C PRO A 13 18.59 -8.00 -6.24
N ALA A 14 19.52 -7.97 -5.30
CA ALA A 14 19.30 -8.38 -3.92
C ALA A 14 18.45 -7.37 -3.12
N ALA A 15 18.60 -6.07 -3.38
CA ALA A 15 17.82 -5.02 -2.72
C ALA A 15 16.35 -5.01 -3.21
N GLU A 16 16.13 -5.26 -4.49
CA GLU A 16 14.78 -5.38 -5.06
C GLU A 16 14.02 -6.60 -4.50
N ARG A 17 14.67 -7.77 -4.44
CA ARG A 17 14.05 -8.97 -3.85
C ARG A 17 13.66 -8.78 -2.39
N ALA A 18 14.50 -8.09 -1.60
CA ALA A 18 14.22 -7.76 -0.21
C ALA A 18 13.10 -6.71 -0.07
N ALA A 19 12.87 -5.86 -1.08
CA ALA A 19 11.75 -4.92 -1.10
C ALA A 19 10.43 -5.65 -1.38
N TRP A 20 10.38 -6.53 -2.38
CA TRP A 20 9.21 -7.34 -2.72
C TRP A 20 8.75 -8.26 -1.59
N SER A 21 9.68 -8.94 -0.92
CA SER A 21 9.35 -9.82 0.21
C SER A 21 8.76 -9.05 1.39
N ARG A 22 9.27 -7.85 1.68
CA ARG A 22 8.72 -6.97 2.73
C ARG A 22 7.32 -6.45 2.41
N LEU A 23 7.06 -6.11 1.15
CA LEU A 23 5.76 -5.66 0.67
C LEU A 23 4.71 -6.77 0.81
N LEU A 24 5.03 -7.98 0.34
CA LEU A 24 4.16 -9.14 0.44
C LEU A 24 3.87 -9.52 1.90
N LEU A 25 4.89 -9.50 2.78
CA LEU A 25 4.73 -9.79 4.21
C LEU A 25 3.93 -8.69 4.94
N LYS A 26 3.99 -7.43 4.50
CA LYS A 26 3.23 -6.33 5.10
C LYS A 26 1.74 -6.42 4.80
N HIS A 27 1.39 -6.84 3.58
CA HIS A 27 0.00 -6.85 3.08
C HIS A 27 -0.56 -8.27 2.87
N TRP A 28 0.11 -9.32 3.38
CA TRP A 28 -0.28 -10.72 3.16
C TRP A 28 -1.74 -11.01 3.55
N SER A 29 -2.22 -10.39 4.64
CA SER A 29 -3.59 -10.57 5.13
C SER A 29 -4.63 -10.07 4.13
N TRP A 30 -4.36 -8.98 3.42
CA TRP A 30 -5.23 -8.46 2.36
C TRP A 30 -5.20 -9.34 1.12
N ILE A 31 -4.02 -9.85 0.73
CA ILE A 31 -3.87 -10.76 -0.41
C ILE A 31 -4.66 -12.03 -0.15
N VAL A 32 -4.50 -12.64 1.04
CA VAL A 32 -5.23 -13.85 1.43
C VAL A 32 -6.73 -13.60 1.50
N LEU A 33 -7.17 -12.50 2.10
CA LEU A 33 -8.59 -12.16 2.22
C LEU A 33 -9.25 -12.03 0.85
N ILE A 34 -8.65 -11.27 -0.07
CA ILE A 34 -9.19 -11.04 -1.41
C ILE A 34 -9.24 -12.35 -2.19
N THR A 35 -8.14 -13.13 -2.15
CA THR A 35 -8.08 -14.45 -2.81
C THR A 35 -9.16 -15.37 -2.26
N ALA A 36 -9.33 -15.43 -0.95
CA ALA A 36 -10.36 -16.26 -0.31
C ALA A 36 -11.79 -15.84 -0.71
N VAL A 37 -12.07 -14.54 -0.75
CA VAL A 37 -13.39 -14.02 -1.15
C VAL A 37 -13.70 -14.34 -2.62
N VAL A 38 -12.74 -14.13 -3.53
CA VAL A 38 -12.90 -14.44 -4.96
C VAL A 38 -13.11 -15.93 -5.19
N THR A 39 -12.30 -16.76 -4.53
CA THR A 39 -12.37 -18.23 -4.68
C THR A 39 -13.67 -18.78 -4.08
N ALA A 40 -14.07 -18.29 -2.90
CA ALA A 40 -15.34 -18.69 -2.28
C ALA A 40 -16.54 -18.26 -3.13
N GLY A 41 -16.54 -17.05 -3.68
CA GLY A 41 -17.56 -16.58 -4.59
C GLY A 41 -17.68 -17.45 -5.84
N ALA A 42 -16.56 -17.82 -6.46
CA ALA A 42 -16.54 -18.70 -7.62
C ALA A 42 -17.03 -20.12 -7.27
N ALA A 43 -16.70 -20.63 -6.10
CA ALA A 43 -17.17 -21.93 -5.62
C ALA A 43 -18.71 -21.92 -5.44
N VAL A 44 -19.25 -20.91 -4.78
CA VAL A 44 -20.71 -20.75 -4.60
C VAL A 44 -21.43 -20.63 -5.95
N LEU A 45 -20.90 -19.81 -6.86
CA LEU A 45 -21.48 -19.68 -8.21
C LEU A 45 -21.41 -21.01 -8.98
N SER A 46 -20.36 -21.79 -8.83
CA SER A 46 -20.22 -23.11 -9.44
C SER A 46 -21.22 -24.12 -8.90
N GLU A 47 -21.57 -24.06 -7.60
CA GLU A 47 -22.59 -24.90 -6.99
C GLU A 47 -24.01 -24.53 -7.45
N MET A 48 -24.27 -23.26 -7.76
CA MET A 48 -25.55 -22.82 -8.27
C MET A 48 -25.82 -23.19 -9.74
N GLN A 49 -24.78 -23.62 -10.48
CA GLN A 49 -24.92 -24.07 -11.87
C GLN A 49 -25.51 -25.49 -11.89
N THR A 50 -26.50 -25.73 -12.74
CA THR A 50 -27.06 -27.06 -12.93
C THR A 50 -26.03 -28.01 -13.58
N PRO A 51 -25.80 -29.19 -12.98
CA PRO A 51 -24.88 -30.14 -13.57
C PRO A 51 -25.41 -30.62 -14.93
N MET A 52 -24.55 -30.74 -15.92
CA MET A 52 -24.88 -31.25 -17.26
C MET A 52 -24.18 -32.57 -17.49
N TYR A 53 -24.95 -33.59 -17.83
CA TYR A 53 -24.46 -34.94 -18.14
C TYR A 53 -24.44 -35.11 -19.67
N LYS A 54 -23.37 -35.74 -20.18
CA LYS A 54 -23.19 -35.97 -21.63
C LYS A 54 -23.15 -37.46 -21.90
N ALA A 55 -24.11 -37.96 -22.66
CA ALA A 55 -24.10 -39.31 -23.17
C ALA A 55 -23.61 -39.30 -24.64
N GLN A 56 -23.01 -40.38 -25.09
CA GLN A 56 -22.44 -40.55 -26.44
C GLN A 56 -22.81 -41.89 -27.02
N ALA A 57 -23.30 -41.89 -28.27
CA ALA A 57 -23.50 -43.10 -29.08
C ALA A 57 -22.60 -43.03 -30.32
N GLU A 58 -22.02 -44.14 -30.69
CA GLU A 58 -21.10 -44.25 -31.82
C GLU A 58 -21.75 -44.99 -32.96
N VAL A 59 -21.78 -44.38 -34.13
CA VAL A 59 -22.37 -44.96 -35.36
C VAL A 59 -21.26 -45.10 -36.39
N ALA A 60 -21.01 -46.30 -36.88
CA ALA A 60 -20.16 -46.51 -38.04
C ALA A 60 -20.93 -46.24 -39.31
N VAL A 61 -20.26 -45.51 -40.19
CA VAL A 61 -20.83 -45.19 -41.48
C VAL A 61 -19.92 -45.73 -42.59
N SER A 62 -20.41 -46.71 -43.30
CA SER A 62 -19.67 -47.35 -44.40
C SER A 62 -20.09 -46.75 -45.75
N PRO A 63 -19.13 -46.43 -46.64
CA PRO A 63 -19.45 -45.98 -47.98
C PRO A 63 -20.14 -47.09 -48.76
N PRO A 64 -21.00 -46.78 -49.73
CA PRO A 64 -21.63 -47.76 -50.62
C PRO A 64 -20.56 -48.56 -51.39
N SER A 65 -20.70 -49.87 -51.46
CA SER A 65 -19.74 -50.77 -52.12
C SER A 65 -19.58 -50.52 -53.64
N SER A 66 -20.52 -49.81 -54.24
CA SER A 66 -20.48 -49.35 -55.60
C SER A 66 -19.79 -48.02 -55.90
N ALA A 67 -19.33 -47.31 -54.82
CA ALA A 67 -18.56 -46.08 -54.99
C ALA A 67 -17.15 -46.44 -55.49
N GLY A 68 -17.01 -46.53 -56.84
CA GLY A 68 -15.70 -46.60 -57.45
C GLY A 68 -14.86 -45.37 -56.99
N SER A 69 -13.54 -45.49 -57.00
CA SER A 69 -12.53 -44.57 -56.46
C SER A 69 -12.61 -43.10 -56.93
N ALA A 70 -13.71 -42.63 -57.51
CA ALA A 70 -13.87 -41.30 -58.13
C ALA A 70 -14.56 -40.26 -57.20
N THR A 71 -15.26 -40.63 -56.14
CA THR A 71 -15.86 -39.64 -55.21
C THR A 71 -15.45 -39.96 -53.79
N PRO A 72 -14.61 -39.12 -53.15
CA PRO A 72 -14.25 -39.31 -51.74
C PRO A 72 -15.52 -39.24 -50.90
N PHE A 73 -15.77 -40.26 -50.10
CA PHE A 73 -16.84 -40.27 -49.10
C PHE A 73 -16.52 -39.20 -48.02
N ILE A 74 -17.39 -38.18 -47.94
CA ILE A 74 -17.17 -37.05 -47.04
C ILE A 74 -18.04 -37.22 -45.78
N LEU A 75 -17.49 -37.75 -44.71
CA LEU A 75 -18.12 -37.85 -43.40
C LEU A 75 -18.71 -36.52 -42.88
N GLY A 76 -18.15 -35.37 -43.32
CA GLY A 76 -18.70 -34.05 -43.03
C GLY A 76 -20.13 -33.86 -43.50
N THR A 77 -20.49 -34.49 -44.64
CA THR A 77 -21.88 -34.50 -45.18
C THR A 77 -22.79 -35.30 -44.25
N GLU A 78 -22.31 -36.45 -43.75
CA GLU A 78 -23.08 -37.33 -42.86
C GLU A 78 -23.34 -36.67 -41.49
N LYS A 79 -22.40 -35.88 -40.98
CA LYS A 79 -22.63 -35.01 -39.82
C LYS A 79 -23.77 -34.01 -40.06
N GLY A 80 -23.84 -33.41 -41.25
CA GLY A 80 -24.92 -32.53 -41.65
C GLY A 80 -26.28 -33.27 -41.71
N VAL A 81 -26.28 -34.47 -42.25
CA VAL A 81 -27.50 -35.32 -42.33
C VAL A 81 -27.96 -35.72 -40.92
N ALA A 82 -27.09 -36.18 -40.05
CA ALA A 82 -27.44 -36.58 -38.70
C ALA A 82 -27.98 -35.41 -37.85
N SER A 83 -27.56 -34.15 -38.13
CA SER A 83 -28.12 -32.94 -37.51
C SER A 83 -29.32 -32.35 -38.26
N SER A 84 -29.76 -32.95 -39.37
CA SER A 84 -30.84 -32.44 -40.20
C SER A 84 -32.21 -32.50 -39.52
N GLY A 85 -33.14 -31.63 -39.93
CA GLY A 85 -34.51 -31.66 -39.44
C GLY A 85 -35.22 -33.00 -39.72
N ALA A 86 -34.85 -33.71 -40.82
CA ALA A 86 -35.44 -35.00 -41.15
C ALA A 86 -35.12 -36.08 -40.08
N VAL A 87 -33.85 -36.19 -39.64
CA VAL A 87 -33.47 -37.12 -38.57
C VAL A 87 -34.04 -36.67 -37.23
N LEU A 88 -34.00 -35.37 -36.94
CA LEU A 88 -34.53 -34.84 -35.68
C LEU A 88 -36.03 -34.96 -35.54
N SER A 89 -36.79 -34.93 -36.69
CA SER A 89 -38.23 -35.15 -36.63
C SER A 89 -38.57 -36.63 -36.33
N ILE A 90 -37.79 -37.58 -36.86
CA ILE A 90 -37.95 -39.00 -36.50
C ILE A 90 -37.63 -39.22 -35.04
N ALA A 91 -36.51 -38.67 -34.55
CA ALA A 91 -36.15 -38.75 -33.13
C ALA A 91 -37.19 -38.05 -32.22
N SER A 92 -37.72 -36.91 -32.64
CA SER A 92 -38.74 -36.17 -31.90
C SER A 92 -40.04 -36.97 -31.74
N GLN A 93 -40.45 -37.68 -32.79
CA GLN A 93 -41.65 -38.54 -32.74
C GLN A 93 -41.43 -39.77 -31.87
N SER A 94 -40.26 -40.41 -31.92
CA SER A 94 -39.99 -41.60 -31.16
C SER A 94 -39.76 -41.33 -29.65
N LEU A 95 -39.12 -40.19 -29.36
CA LEU A 95 -38.77 -39.79 -27.98
C LEU A 95 -39.83 -38.90 -27.32
N LEU A 96 -40.80 -38.38 -28.06
CA LEU A 96 -41.81 -37.41 -27.60
C LEU A 96 -41.19 -36.10 -27.05
N ILE A 97 -40.04 -35.71 -27.62
CA ILE A 97 -39.29 -34.50 -27.24
C ILE A 97 -39.30 -33.52 -28.41
N PRO A 98 -39.62 -32.23 -28.18
CA PRO A 98 -39.63 -31.23 -29.24
C PRO A 98 -38.25 -31.05 -29.91
N GLU A 99 -38.21 -30.89 -31.25
CA GLU A 99 -36.94 -30.75 -32.01
C GLU A 99 -36.05 -29.62 -31.51
N ASN A 100 -36.62 -28.50 -31.03
CA ASN A 100 -35.87 -27.36 -30.51
C ASN A 100 -35.06 -27.72 -29.24
N ARG A 101 -35.55 -28.69 -28.45
CA ARG A 101 -34.82 -29.21 -27.26
C ARG A 101 -33.74 -30.17 -27.73
N LEU A 102 -34.00 -31.02 -28.68
CA LEU A 102 -33.02 -31.94 -29.27
C LEU A 102 -31.83 -31.17 -29.86
N ARG A 103 -32.10 -30.09 -30.62
CA ARG A 103 -31.02 -29.25 -31.20
C ARG A 103 -30.12 -28.59 -30.18
N ARG A 104 -30.63 -28.18 -29.02
CA ARG A 104 -29.84 -27.46 -28.01
C ARG A 104 -28.81 -28.32 -27.32
N GLY A 105 -29.13 -29.59 -27.08
CA GLY A 105 -28.24 -30.52 -26.36
C GLY A 105 -27.37 -31.37 -27.33
N LEU A 106 -27.68 -31.40 -28.62
CA LEU A 106 -27.01 -32.24 -29.60
C LEU A 106 -25.66 -31.69 -30.03
N ALA A 107 -24.64 -32.53 -29.96
CA ALA A 107 -23.35 -32.27 -30.57
C ALA A 107 -22.89 -33.52 -31.30
N ILE A 108 -22.45 -33.34 -32.57
CA ILE A 108 -21.99 -34.44 -33.43
C ILE A 108 -20.53 -34.17 -33.74
N SER A 109 -19.68 -35.14 -33.48
CA SER A 109 -18.26 -35.07 -33.79
C SER A 109 -17.81 -36.30 -34.60
N ILE A 110 -16.77 -36.12 -35.36
CA ILE A 110 -16.10 -37.16 -36.14
C ILE A 110 -14.69 -37.23 -35.58
N PRO A 111 -14.30 -38.32 -34.90
CA PRO A 111 -12.91 -38.51 -34.45
C PRO A 111 -11.97 -38.52 -35.66
N VAL A 112 -10.76 -38.01 -35.49
CA VAL A 112 -9.74 -37.98 -36.53
C VAL A 112 -9.37 -39.38 -36.99
N ASP A 113 -9.26 -39.60 -38.30
CA ASP A 113 -8.89 -40.85 -38.93
C ASP A 113 -9.85 -42.02 -38.63
N THR A 114 -11.14 -41.76 -38.47
CA THR A 114 -12.14 -42.79 -38.23
C THR A 114 -13.38 -42.58 -39.13
N ASP A 115 -14.06 -43.66 -39.47
CA ASP A 115 -15.36 -43.65 -40.15
C ASP A 115 -16.52 -43.69 -39.14
N LEU A 116 -16.31 -43.06 -37.96
CA LEU A 116 -17.26 -43.03 -36.85
C LEU A 116 -17.93 -41.68 -36.75
N LEU A 117 -19.23 -41.71 -36.54
CA LEU A 117 -20.02 -40.52 -36.16
C LEU A 117 -20.39 -40.64 -34.70
N VAL A 118 -19.82 -39.76 -33.87
CA VAL A 118 -20.13 -39.72 -32.45
C VAL A 118 -21.26 -38.75 -32.21
N ILE A 119 -22.43 -39.24 -31.87
CA ILE A 119 -23.63 -38.50 -31.54
C ILE A 119 -23.66 -38.35 -30.01
N SER A 120 -23.61 -37.12 -29.56
CA SER A 120 -23.61 -36.81 -28.12
C SER A 120 -24.75 -35.87 -27.77
N PHE A 121 -25.37 -36.11 -26.63
CA PHE A 121 -26.42 -35.25 -26.10
C PHE A 121 -26.12 -34.88 -24.63
N SER A 122 -26.39 -33.60 -24.32
CA SER A 122 -26.16 -33.05 -22.99
C SER A 122 -27.47 -32.61 -22.37
N ASP A 123 -27.79 -33.15 -21.16
CA ASP A 123 -29.01 -32.80 -20.40
C ASP A 123 -28.68 -32.82 -18.90
N PRO A 124 -29.43 -32.05 -18.05
CA PRO A 124 -29.31 -32.16 -16.61
C PRO A 124 -29.63 -33.54 -16.03
N ASP A 125 -30.46 -34.31 -16.69
CA ASP A 125 -30.82 -35.68 -16.32
C ASP A 125 -29.97 -36.69 -17.12
N PRO A 126 -29.14 -37.54 -16.45
CA PRO A 126 -28.31 -38.53 -17.10
C PRO A 126 -29.11 -39.56 -17.91
N GLN A 127 -30.33 -39.94 -17.46
CA GLN A 127 -31.18 -40.91 -18.18
C GLN A 127 -31.74 -40.26 -19.48
N VAL A 128 -32.13 -38.98 -19.42
CA VAL A 128 -32.57 -38.25 -20.61
C VAL A 128 -31.41 -38.08 -21.57
N ALA A 129 -30.20 -37.75 -21.09
CA ALA A 129 -29.03 -37.63 -21.94
C ALA A 129 -28.74 -38.94 -22.71
N GLN A 130 -28.81 -40.08 -22.01
CA GLN A 130 -28.62 -41.41 -22.60
C GLN A 130 -29.69 -41.73 -23.64
N SER A 131 -30.96 -41.67 -23.25
CA SER A 131 -32.08 -42.08 -24.12
C SER A 131 -32.19 -41.22 -25.36
N VAL A 132 -31.86 -39.94 -25.27
CA VAL A 132 -31.87 -39.03 -26.43
C VAL A 132 -30.66 -39.25 -27.32
N ALA A 133 -29.45 -39.45 -26.78
CA ALA A 133 -28.30 -39.77 -27.62
C ALA A 133 -28.49 -41.07 -28.41
N GLU A 134 -29.02 -42.10 -27.77
CA GLU A 134 -29.35 -43.37 -28.38
C GLU A 134 -30.50 -43.26 -29.40
N GLY A 135 -31.60 -42.56 -29.05
CA GLY A 135 -32.73 -42.36 -29.92
C GLY A 135 -32.40 -41.55 -31.21
N ILE A 136 -31.48 -40.58 -31.13
CA ILE A 136 -30.99 -39.86 -32.30
C ILE A 136 -30.11 -40.77 -33.15
N ALA A 137 -29.25 -41.61 -32.54
CA ALA A 137 -28.43 -42.56 -33.29
C ALA A 137 -29.31 -43.57 -34.03
N GLN A 138 -30.32 -44.10 -33.38
CA GLN A 138 -31.29 -45.04 -34.02
C GLN A 138 -32.11 -44.32 -35.12
N ALA A 139 -32.56 -43.07 -34.89
CA ALA A 139 -33.26 -42.30 -35.91
C ALA A 139 -32.39 -42.01 -37.17
N TYR A 140 -31.08 -41.74 -36.96
CA TYR A 140 -30.16 -41.60 -38.06
C TYR A 140 -29.98 -42.92 -38.84
N VAL A 141 -29.78 -44.04 -38.15
CA VAL A 141 -29.71 -45.37 -38.79
C VAL A 141 -31.00 -45.67 -39.57
N ALA A 142 -32.17 -45.46 -38.92
CA ALA A 142 -33.45 -45.66 -39.59
C ALA A 142 -33.62 -44.77 -40.85
N TYR A 143 -33.16 -43.51 -40.80
CA TYR A 143 -33.17 -42.60 -41.96
C TYR A 143 -32.29 -43.09 -43.09
N ARG A 144 -31.18 -43.80 -42.80
CA ARG A 144 -30.23 -44.30 -43.77
C ARG A 144 -30.59 -45.70 -44.28
N THR A 145 -31.35 -46.50 -43.49
CA THR A 145 -31.81 -47.81 -43.94
C THR A 145 -33.06 -47.68 -44.82
N PRO A 146 -33.00 -48.03 -46.11
CA PRO A 146 -34.18 -47.94 -46.98
C PRO A 146 -35.25 -48.89 -46.52
N ILE A 147 -36.46 -48.40 -46.27
CA ILE A 147 -37.64 -49.22 -46.02
C ILE A 147 -37.99 -49.88 -47.37
N VAL A 148 -37.61 -51.10 -47.60
CA VAL A 148 -38.13 -51.90 -48.73
C VAL A 148 -39.53 -52.39 -48.35
N PRO A 149 -40.61 -51.93 -48.90
CA PRO A 149 -41.92 -52.42 -48.57
C PRO A 149 -42.04 -53.91 -49.03
N PRO A 150 -42.58 -54.82 -48.22
CA PRO A 150 -42.57 -56.22 -48.49
C PRO A 150 -43.60 -56.69 -49.57
N THR A 151 -44.26 -55.77 -50.34
CA THR A 151 -45.23 -56.11 -51.32
C THR A 151 -45.24 -55.14 -52.52
N ALA A 152 -44.43 -55.44 -53.51
CA ALA A 152 -44.72 -54.96 -54.87
C ALA A 152 -44.38 -56.04 -55.86
N THR A 153 -45.31 -57.02 -56.04
CA THR A 153 -45.45 -57.83 -57.19
C THR A 153 -46.11 -56.99 -58.30
N THR A 154 -45.37 -56.09 -58.91
CA THR A 154 -45.77 -55.48 -60.18
C THR A 154 -44.52 -55.38 -61.06
N LYS A 155 -44.52 -56.20 -62.13
CA LYS A 155 -43.56 -56.17 -63.22
C LYS A 155 -43.66 -54.88 -64.00
N THR A 156 -42.90 -53.87 -63.62
CA THR A 156 -42.58 -52.75 -64.48
C THR A 156 -41.04 -52.59 -64.40
N PRO A 157 -40.36 -52.54 -65.59
CA PRO A 157 -38.90 -52.39 -65.54
C PRO A 157 -38.61 -50.94 -65.15
N ALA A 158 -38.40 -50.74 -63.82
CA ALA A 158 -37.80 -49.54 -63.31
C ALA A 158 -36.31 -49.56 -63.61
N THR A 159 -35.83 -48.52 -64.26
CA THR A 159 -34.38 -48.23 -64.43
C THR A 159 -33.66 -48.41 -63.08
N PRO A 160 -32.63 -49.23 -63.02
CA PRO A 160 -31.91 -49.41 -61.73
C PRO A 160 -31.20 -48.11 -61.36
N SER A 161 -31.74 -47.42 -60.39
CA SER A 161 -30.96 -46.40 -59.67
C SER A 161 -29.86 -47.17 -58.90
N THR A 162 -28.70 -47.22 -59.52
CA THR A 162 -27.51 -47.96 -59.05
C THR A 162 -26.75 -47.29 -57.88
N ALA A 163 -27.42 -46.54 -57.06
CA ALA A 163 -26.78 -46.04 -55.82
C ALA A 163 -27.14 -46.94 -54.68
N GLU A 164 -26.20 -47.81 -54.30
CA GLU A 164 -26.33 -48.54 -53.01
C GLU A 164 -26.43 -47.54 -51.85
N PRO A 165 -27.31 -47.79 -50.90
CA PRO A 165 -27.48 -46.86 -49.78
C PRO A 165 -26.24 -46.90 -48.86
N VAL A 166 -25.87 -45.73 -48.32
CA VAL A 166 -24.88 -45.63 -47.26
C VAL A 166 -25.34 -46.47 -46.07
N GLN A 167 -24.50 -47.42 -45.62
CA GLN A 167 -24.83 -48.27 -44.46
C GLN A 167 -24.40 -47.58 -43.19
N ALA A 168 -25.32 -47.42 -42.23
CA ALA A 168 -25.06 -46.91 -40.89
C ALA A 168 -25.44 -47.97 -39.86
N VAL A 169 -24.56 -48.25 -38.92
CA VAL A 169 -24.79 -49.22 -37.86
C VAL A 169 -24.33 -48.62 -36.52
N VAL A 170 -25.18 -48.72 -35.49
CA VAL A 170 -24.78 -48.34 -34.14
C VAL A 170 -23.80 -49.40 -33.66
N ILE A 171 -22.57 -48.97 -33.33
CA ILE A 171 -21.52 -49.85 -32.79
C ILE A 171 -21.56 -49.86 -31.28
N THR A 172 -21.73 -48.65 -30.68
CA THR A 172 -21.74 -48.47 -29.24
C THR A 172 -23.01 -47.72 -28.85
N ASP A 173 -23.82 -48.38 -28.03
CA ASP A 173 -24.99 -47.73 -27.43
C ASP A 173 -24.57 -46.65 -26.43
N ALA A 174 -25.43 -45.64 -26.22
CA ALA A 174 -25.13 -44.57 -25.29
C ALA A 174 -25.03 -45.10 -23.84
N ALA A 175 -23.84 -44.95 -23.24
CA ALA A 175 -23.65 -45.32 -21.85
C ALA A 175 -24.28 -44.28 -20.95
N LEU A 176 -24.81 -44.72 -19.79
CA LEU A 176 -25.32 -43.84 -18.74
C LEU A 176 -24.14 -43.03 -18.14
N PRO A 177 -24.14 -41.68 -18.29
CA PRO A 177 -23.04 -40.88 -17.73
C PRO A 177 -23.09 -40.83 -16.22
N THR A 178 -21.98 -41.22 -15.56
CA THR A 178 -21.85 -41.29 -14.10
C THR A 178 -21.35 -40.02 -13.46
N SER A 179 -20.81 -39.09 -14.26
CA SER A 179 -20.27 -37.79 -13.80
C SER A 179 -20.71 -36.65 -14.72
N PRO A 180 -20.96 -35.47 -14.16
CA PRO A 180 -21.28 -34.29 -14.97
C PRO A 180 -20.04 -33.78 -15.71
N VAL A 181 -20.23 -33.34 -16.93
CA VAL A 181 -19.17 -32.73 -17.77
C VAL A 181 -19.03 -31.23 -17.52
N SER A 182 -20.07 -30.58 -16.99
CA SER A 182 -20.12 -29.17 -16.67
C SER A 182 -20.92 -28.97 -15.38
N PRO A 183 -20.55 -28.00 -14.49
CA PRO A 183 -19.35 -27.16 -14.55
C PRO A 183 -18.06 -27.89 -14.20
N GLN A 184 -16.96 -27.49 -14.83
CA GLN A 184 -15.62 -28.01 -14.49
C GLN A 184 -15.11 -27.33 -13.23
N ARG A 185 -15.59 -27.76 -12.06
CA ARG A 185 -15.36 -27.11 -10.76
C ARG A 185 -13.89 -26.86 -10.47
N LEU A 186 -13.02 -27.84 -10.73
CA LEU A 186 -11.58 -27.71 -10.49
C LEU A 186 -10.95 -26.60 -11.32
N LEU A 187 -11.35 -26.47 -12.58
CA LEU A 187 -10.86 -25.43 -13.47
C LEU A 187 -11.36 -24.05 -13.06
N ILE A 188 -12.63 -23.92 -12.66
CA ILE A 188 -13.23 -22.67 -12.18
C ILE A 188 -12.55 -22.21 -10.90
N ILE A 189 -12.34 -23.11 -9.93
CA ILE A 189 -11.67 -22.81 -8.67
C ILE A 189 -10.20 -22.44 -8.92
N GLY A 190 -9.50 -23.17 -9.79
CA GLY A 190 -8.12 -22.85 -10.16
C GLY A 190 -7.97 -21.48 -10.83
N ALA A 191 -8.84 -21.16 -11.77
CA ALA A 191 -8.86 -19.85 -12.42
C ALA A 191 -9.21 -18.72 -11.43
N ALA A 192 -10.18 -18.95 -10.54
CA ALA A 192 -10.55 -17.98 -9.52
C ALA A 192 -9.42 -17.72 -8.50
N LEU A 193 -8.65 -18.75 -8.16
CA LEU A 193 -7.48 -18.62 -7.26
C LEU A 193 -6.39 -17.77 -7.90
N ILE A 194 -6.08 -17.99 -9.17
CA ILE A 194 -5.09 -17.19 -9.92
C ILE A 194 -5.57 -15.73 -10.03
N LEU A 195 -6.84 -15.53 -10.39
CA LEU A 195 -7.43 -14.20 -10.50
C LEU A 195 -7.45 -13.47 -9.16
N GLY A 196 -7.87 -14.16 -8.09
CA GLY A 196 -7.91 -13.61 -6.74
C GLY A 196 -6.52 -13.22 -6.24
N LEU A 197 -5.51 -14.07 -6.50
CA LEU A 197 -4.12 -13.77 -6.13
C LEU A 197 -3.59 -12.56 -6.90
N SER A 198 -3.82 -12.49 -8.20
CA SER A 198 -3.39 -11.36 -9.03
C SER A 198 -4.04 -10.05 -8.60
N LEU A 199 -5.34 -10.07 -8.32
CA LEU A 199 -6.09 -8.92 -7.83
C LEU A 199 -5.60 -8.49 -6.43
N GLY A 200 -5.37 -9.47 -5.54
CA GLY A 200 -4.84 -9.23 -4.20
C GLY A 200 -3.48 -8.57 -4.20
N ILE A 201 -2.56 -9.03 -5.07
CA ILE A 201 -1.24 -8.40 -5.26
C ILE A 201 -1.39 -6.99 -5.84
N GLY A 202 -2.25 -6.80 -6.84
CA GLY A 202 -2.50 -5.48 -7.44
C GLY A 202 -3.00 -4.47 -6.42
N ILE A 203 -3.98 -4.83 -5.58
CA ILE A 203 -4.49 -3.98 -4.52
C ILE A 203 -3.43 -3.70 -3.45
N ALA A 204 -2.60 -4.70 -3.09
CA ALA A 204 -1.50 -4.52 -2.14
C ALA A 204 -0.46 -3.51 -2.66
N LEU A 205 -0.13 -3.54 -3.96
CA LEU A 205 0.77 -2.57 -4.61
C LEU A 205 0.20 -1.15 -4.59
N ILE A 206 -1.07 -0.99 -4.97
CA ILE A 206 -1.74 0.33 -4.94
C ILE A 206 -1.75 0.88 -3.52
N ARG A 207 -2.08 0.04 -2.53
CA ARG A 207 -2.12 0.45 -1.12
C ARG A 207 -0.73 0.81 -0.57
N ASP A 208 0.34 0.14 -0.99
CA ASP A 208 1.71 0.50 -0.59
C ASP A 208 2.18 1.81 -1.25
N GLN A 209 1.74 2.11 -2.47
CA GLN A 209 1.99 3.40 -3.14
C GLN A 209 1.24 4.56 -2.47
N MET A 210 0.06 4.29 -1.91
CA MET A 210 -0.72 5.29 -1.15
C MET A 210 -0.23 5.45 0.30
N ASP A 211 0.66 4.57 0.79
CA ASP A 211 1.27 4.67 2.12
C ASP A 211 2.47 5.64 2.08
N ASP A 212 2.18 6.91 2.26
CA ASP A 212 3.17 8.01 2.28
C ASP A 212 3.89 8.14 3.62
N GLY A 213 3.70 7.17 4.53
CA GLY A 213 4.34 7.15 5.85
C GLY A 213 5.86 7.02 5.78
N LEU A 214 6.56 7.59 6.76
CA LEU A 214 8.01 7.50 6.90
C LEU A 214 8.44 6.04 7.13
N ARG A 215 9.32 5.52 6.28
CA ARG A 215 9.81 4.12 6.35
C ARG A 215 10.97 3.92 7.33
N GLY A 216 11.50 4.99 7.87
CA GLY A 216 12.60 4.92 8.86
C GLY A 216 13.51 6.13 8.79
N PRO A 217 14.62 6.12 9.56
CA PRO A 217 15.50 7.28 9.68
C PRO A 217 16.25 7.64 8.39
N GLN A 218 16.58 6.67 7.53
CA GLN A 218 17.21 6.93 6.23
C GLN A 218 16.25 7.63 5.28
N ASP A 219 14.97 7.22 5.30
CA ASP A 219 13.92 7.86 4.51
C ASP A 219 13.69 9.29 5.00
N LEU A 220 13.57 9.50 6.33
CA LEU A 220 13.50 10.84 6.91
C LEU A 220 14.68 11.72 6.50
N GLN A 221 15.90 11.21 6.58
CA GLN A 221 17.10 11.95 6.18
C GLN A 221 17.05 12.35 4.70
N THR A 222 16.54 11.47 3.83
CA THR A 222 16.40 11.77 2.39
C THR A 222 15.30 12.81 2.13
N GLN A 223 14.16 12.71 2.84
CA GLN A 223 13.03 13.63 2.64
C GLN A 223 13.28 15.00 3.23
N ALA A 224 13.97 15.07 4.37
CA ALA A 224 14.31 16.31 5.05
C ALA A 224 15.58 16.96 4.51
N ASP A 225 16.41 16.25 3.76
CA ASP A 225 17.78 16.65 3.42
C ASP A 225 18.58 17.14 4.63
N ALA A 226 18.29 16.61 5.81
CA ALA A 226 18.89 16.97 7.08
C ALA A 226 19.24 15.72 7.90
N PRO A 227 20.27 15.76 8.75
CA PRO A 227 20.69 14.59 9.52
C PRO A 227 19.67 14.19 10.58
N VAL A 228 19.47 12.89 10.79
CA VAL A 228 18.67 12.38 11.91
C VAL A 228 19.55 12.34 13.16
N LEU A 229 19.31 13.29 14.09
CA LEU A 229 20.08 13.43 15.32
C LEU A 229 19.73 12.37 16.36
N ALA A 230 18.49 11.92 16.41
CA ALA A 230 18.09 10.86 17.34
C ALA A 230 16.90 10.05 16.81
N GLN A 231 16.83 8.82 17.28
CA GLN A 231 15.68 7.93 17.13
C GLN A 231 15.16 7.62 18.53
N ILE A 232 13.95 8.08 18.84
CA ILE A 232 13.34 7.87 20.15
C ILE A 232 12.42 6.65 20.05
N PRO A 233 12.67 5.61 20.85
CA PRO A 233 11.84 4.41 20.84
C PRO A 233 10.41 4.68 21.27
N ALA A 234 9.45 3.99 20.65
CA ALA A 234 8.05 4.05 21.05
C ALA A 234 7.86 3.63 22.50
N PHE A 235 7.11 4.42 23.25
CA PHE A 235 6.68 4.08 24.59
C PHE A 235 5.67 2.93 24.62
N ASN A 236 5.78 2.08 25.64
CA ASN A 236 4.78 1.05 25.87
C ASN A 236 3.45 1.69 26.31
N ARG A 237 2.32 1.31 25.70
CA ARG A 237 0.99 1.88 25.94
C ARG A 237 0.52 1.90 27.40
N LYS A 238 1.12 1.06 28.26
CA LYS A 238 0.80 0.97 29.69
C LYS A 238 1.39 2.12 30.55
N GLN A 239 2.25 3.00 29.98
CA GLN A 239 2.97 4.06 30.70
C GLN A 239 2.57 5.46 30.20
N ARG A 240 1.33 5.67 29.78
CA ARG A 240 0.86 6.95 29.21
C ARG A 240 0.07 7.82 30.19
N SER A 241 0.55 7.98 31.43
CA SER A 241 0.07 9.13 32.20
C SER A 241 0.87 10.38 31.79
N ILE A 242 0.27 11.57 31.87
CA ILE A 242 0.96 12.84 31.59
C ILE A 242 2.21 12.96 32.46
N ALA A 243 2.15 12.48 33.71
CA ALA A 243 3.27 12.46 34.68
C ALA A 243 4.42 11.55 34.22
N ASP A 244 4.16 10.51 33.40
CA ASP A 244 5.19 9.60 32.89
C ASP A 244 5.92 10.16 31.67
N GLY A 245 5.49 11.29 31.12
CA GLY A 245 6.07 11.91 29.92
C GLY A 245 7.51 12.40 30.08
N LEU A 246 7.95 12.74 31.31
CA LEU A 246 9.35 13.11 31.62
C LEU A 246 10.21 11.88 31.87
N VAL A 247 10.45 11.09 30.83
CA VAL A 247 11.16 9.81 30.91
C VAL A 247 12.59 9.96 31.41
N VAL A 248 13.24 11.03 31.01
CA VAL A 248 14.65 11.32 31.45
C VAL A 248 14.76 11.44 32.96
N VAL A 249 13.70 11.92 33.63
CA VAL A 249 13.63 12.10 35.07
C VAL A 249 13.05 10.86 35.75
N ARG A 250 11.89 10.38 35.27
CA ARG A 250 11.11 9.31 35.93
C ARG A 250 11.68 7.91 35.66
N ASN A 251 12.36 7.70 34.55
CA ASN A 251 12.94 6.39 34.17
C ASN A 251 14.32 6.56 33.51
N PRO A 252 15.33 7.07 34.24
CA PRO A 252 16.62 7.46 33.70
C PRO A 252 17.43 6.30 33.10
N SER A 253 17.17 5.05 33.52
CA SER A 253 17.85 3.86 32.98
C SER A 253 17.20 3.30 31.72
N SER A 254 16.09 3.88 31.23
CA SER A 254 15.40 3.39 30.06
C SER A 254 16.15 3.69 28.76
N THR A 255 15.91 2.85 27.74
CA THR A 255 16.44 3.09 26.38
C THR A 255 15.96 4.40 25.76
N VAL A 256 14.80 4.90 26.21
CA VAL A 256 14.24 6.18 25.79
C VAL A 256 15.00 7.33 26.41
N ALA A 257 15.28 7.28 27.73
CA ALA A 257 16.11 8.27 28.40
C ALA A 257 17.52 8.33 27.79
N GLU A 258 18.08 7.19 27.41
CA GLU A 258 19.35 7.12 26.69
C GLU A 258 19.29 7.81 25.32
N ALA A 259 18.20 7.65 24.58
CA ALA A 259 18.01 8.34 23.30
C ALA A 259 18.00 9.87 23.48
N TYR A 260 17.37 10.40 24.54
CA TYR A 260 17.41 11.83 24.86
C TYR A 260 18.80 12.29 25.31
N ARG A 261 19.57 11.49 26.06
CA ARG A 261 20.98 11.84 26.40
C ARG A 261 21.84 11.93 25.14
N ASN A 262 21.64 11.03 24.20
CA ASN A 262 22.33 11.06 22.91
C ASN A 262 21.91 12.29 22.08
N LEU A 263 20.61 12.62 22.04
CA LEU A 263 20.11 13.84 21.40
C LEU A 263 20.73 15.09 22.00
N ARG A 264 20.71 15.21 23.35
CA ARG A 264 21.37 16.29 24.08
C ARG A 264 22.81 16.47 23.66
N THR A 265 23.60 15.38 23.64
CA THR A 265 25.02 15.43 23.30
C THR A 265 25.23 16.02 21.90
N ARG A 266 24.42 15.64 20.94
CA ARG A 266 24.50 16.16 19.58
C ARG A 266 24.07 17.61 19.46
N VAL A 267 22.99 17.99 20.15
CA VAL A 267 22.54 19.39 20.22
C VAL A 267 23.63 20.26 20.83
N LEU A 268 24.26 19.85 21.93
CA LEU A 268 25.36 20.58 22.55
C LEU A 268 26.59 20.73 21.63
N GLN A 269 26.91 19.69 20.85
CA GLN A 269 28.00 19.75 19.88
C GLN A 269 27.73 20.77 18.77
N VAL A 270 26.51 20.77 18.22
CA VAL A 270 26.11 21.73 17.17
C VAL A 270 26.06 23.14 17.75
N ALA A 271 25.48 23.31 18.94
CA ALA A 271 25.34 24.59 19.63
C ALA A 271 26.73 25.25 19.92
N ALA A 272 27.67 24.46 20.42
CA ALA A 272 29.02 24.93 20.68
C ALA A 272 29.73 25.42 19.41
N TRP A 273 29.50 24.71 18.31
CA TRP A 273 30.11 25.05 17.04
C TRP A 273 29.47 26.28 16.36
N ARG A 274 28.15 26.44 16.52
CA ARG A 274 27.41 27.60 16.00
C ARG A 274 27.39 28.81 16.92
N HIS A 275 27.95 28.70 18.11
CA HIS A 275 27.88 29.73 19.16
C HIS A 275 26.42 30.15 19.46
N ALA A 276 25.47 29.22 19.35
CA ALA A 276 24.05 29.45 19.54
C ALA A 276 23.52 28.78 20.79
N ASN A 277 22.62 29.45 21.49
CA ASN A 277 22.00 28.95 22.73
C ASN A 277 20.47 28.89 22.69
N VAL A 278 19.85 29.18 21.53
CA VAL A 278 18.40 29.06 21.33
C VAL A 278 18.12 27.88 20.40
N LEU A 279 17.24 26.99 20.85
CA LEU A 279 16.82 25.83 20.11
C LEU A 279 15.30 25.85 19.90
N LEU A 280 14.86 25.95 18.66
CA LEU A 280 13.47 25.84 18.26
C LEU A 280 13.13 24.38 17.98
N VAL A 281 12.21 23.81 18.74
CA VAL A 281 11.70 22.45 18.55
C VAL A 281 10.33 22.54 17.91
N THR A 282 10.22 22.07 16.68
CA THR A 282 8.97 22.11 15.88
C THR A 282 8.70 20.76 15.23
N SER A 283 7.57 20.61 14.54
CA SER A 283 7.16 19.42 13.81
C SER A 283 6.52 19.78 12.48
N PRO A 284 6.44 18.87 11.50
CA PRO A 284 5.69 19.13 10.27
C PRO A 284 4.23 19.44 10.55
N SER A 285 3.55 18.61 11.35
CA SER A 285 2.13 18.71 11.63
C SER A 285 1.86 18.54 13.14
N ARG A 286 0.89 17.73 13.54
CA ARG A 286 0.42 17.62 14.93
C ARG A 286 1.11 16.52 15.75
N GLU A 287 2.41 16.34 15.56
CA GLU A 287 3.19 15.40 16.36
C GLU A 287 3.39 15.87 17.80
N ASP A 288 3.74 14.95 18.69
CA ASP A 288 3.98 15.24 20.11
C ASP A 288 5.40 15.82 20.36
N LYS A 289 5.68 16.95 19.71
CA LYS A 289 6.96 17.67 19.83
C LYS A 289 7.21 18.24 21.23
N GLY A 290 6.13 18.61 21.95
CA GLY A 290 6.23 19.15 23.31
C GLY A 290 6.86 18.15 24.30
N THR A 291 6.57 16.86 24.17
CA THR A 291 7.23 15.82 24.95
C THR A 291 8.72 15.73 24.62
N VAL A 292 9.09 15.86 23.34
CA VAL A 292 10.50 15.87 22.94
C VAL A 292 11.22 17.11 23.48
N ALA A 293 10.62 18.30 23.35
CA ALA A 293 11.17 19.54 23.86
C ALA A 293 11.39 19.50 25.38
N ALA A 294 10.39 19.02 26.14
CA ALA A 294 10.45 18.91 27.60
C ALA A 294 11.55 17.93 28.09
N ASN A 295 11.62 16.73 27.50
CA ASN A 295 12.66 15.76 27.84
C ASN A 295 14.06 16.22 27.43
N LEU A 296 14.21 16.90 26.31
CA LEU A 296 15.49 17.48 25.89
C LEU A 296 15.92 18.61 26.83
N ALA A 297 15.00 19.53 27.21
CA ALA A 297 15.27 20.58 28.17
C ALA A 297 15.69 20.01 29.54
N ALA A 298 14.97 18.97 30.02
CA ALA A 298 15.34 18.26 31.24
C ALA A 298 16.73 17.60 31.14
N ALA A 299 17.03 16.95 29.99
CA ALA A 299 18.33 16.33 29.77
C ALA A 299 19.49 17.34 29.72
N LEU A 300 19.25 18.53 29.14
CA LEU A 300 20.21 19.65 29.16
C LEU A 300 20.44 20.17 30.57
N ALA A 301 19.40 20.37 31.38
CA ALA A 301 19.48 20.84 32.75
C ALA A 301 20.20 19.83 33.65
N LEU A 302 19.90 18.52 33.52
CA LEU A 302 20.60 17.46 34.26
C LEU A 302 22.08 17.34 33.88
N SER A 303 22.53 17.93 32.77
CA SER A 303 23.96 18.04 32.46
C SER A 303 24.65 19.26 33.06
N GLY A 304 23.95 20.01 33.92
CA GLY A 304 24.48 21.17 34.62
C GLY A 304 24.25 22.52 33.96
N ARG A 305 23.53 22.57 32.82
CA ARG A 305 23.20 23.83 32.15
C ARG A 305 22.00 24.51 32.78
N ARG A 306 21.98 25.85 32.82
CA ARG A 306 20.77 26.64 33.14
C ARG A 306 19.89 26.61 31.88
N VAL A 307 18.66 26.10 31.98
CA VAL A 307 17.77 25.91 30.84
C VAL A 307 16.44 26.58 31.13
N ILE A 308 15.94 27.30 30.13
CA ILE A 308 14.56 27.81 30.11
C ILE A 308 13.83 27.12 28.97
N LEU A 309 12.70 26.46 29.28
CA LEU A 309 11.78 25.90 28.30
C LEU A 309 10.62 26.89 28.11
N VAL A 310 10.43 27.39 26.89
CA VAL A 310 9.36 28.28 26.50
C VAL A 310 8.27 27.53 25.76
N SER A 311 7.04 27.55 26.28
CA SER A 311 5.89 26.93 25.59
C SER A 311 5.29 27.97 24.61
N ALA A 312 5.83 28.03 23.41
CA ALA A 312 5.39 28.96 22.35
C ALA A 312 4.31 28.37 21.42
N ASP A 313 3.97 27.08 21.54
CA ASP A 313 2.77 26.53 20.91
C ASP A 313 1.53 26.93 21.72
N LEU A 314 1.06 28.17 21.50
CA LEU A 314 -0.06 28.75 22.22
C LEU A 314 -1.42 28.14 21.85
N ARG A 315 -1.49 27.33 20.77
CA ARG A 315 -2.73 26.67 20.30
C ARG A 315 -2.93 25.29 20.88
N SER A 316 -1.87 24.52 21.02
CA SER A 316 -1.95 23.11 21.42
C SER A 316 -0.82 22.63 22.33
N GLY A 317 0.14 23.49 22.63
CA GLY A 317 1.30 23.15 23.44
C GLY A 317 0.94 22.79 24.88
N ARG A 318 1.52 21.69 25.35
CA ARG A 318 1.32 21.13 26.71
C ARG A 318 2.64 20.79 27.40
N ALA A 319 3.76 21.29 26.90
CA ALA A 319 5.08 20.98 27.47
C ALA A 319 5.18 21.31 28.96
N TYR A 320 4.56 22.41 29.41
CA TYR A 320 4.49 22.82 30.80
C TYR A 320 3.77 21.79 31.70
N ALA A 321 2.75 21.13 31.18
CA ALA A 321 1.94 20.16 31.93
C ALA A 321 2.74 18.91 32.33
N LEU A 322 3.80 18.57 31.58
CA LEU A 322 4.70 17.45 31.89
C LEU A 322 5.48 17.69 33.21
N PHE A 323 5.62 18.96 33.62
CA PHE A 323 6.26 19.37 34.87
C PHE A 323 5.23 19.62 35.99
N GLY A 324 3.96 19.30 35.78
CA GLY A 324 2.89 19.56 36.75
C GLY A 324 2.53 21.02 36.92
N LEU A 325 2.91 21.88 35.99
CA LEU A 325 2.65 23.31 36.01
C LEU A 325 1.28 23.67 35.42
N ASP A 326 0.66 24.74 35.91
CA ASP A 326 -0.53 25.31 35.29
C ASP A 326 -0.17 26.32 34.17
N ASN A 327 -1.17 26.76 33.39
CA ASN A 327 -1.01 27.69 32.29
C ASN A 327 -1.75 29.02 32.53
N ARG A 328 -1.92 29.43 33.79
CA ARG A 328 -2.68 30.65 34.12
C ARG A 328 -1.89 31.90 33.80
N LEU A 329 -0.59 31.87 34.02
CA LEU A 329 0.34 32.95 33.81
C LEU A 329 1.50 32.46 32.96
N GLY A 330 1.88 33.22 31.94
CA GLY A 330 2.92 32.78 31.01
C GLY A 330 3.28 33.81 29.95
N LEU A 331 3.75 33.34 28.81
CA LEU A 331 4.25 34.13 27.69
C LEU A 331 3.27 35.21 27.23
N THR A 332 2.00 34.88 27.04
CA THR A 332 0.99 35.86 26.60
C THR A 332 0.82 37.01 27.58
N ASN A 333 0.84 36.74 28.90
CA ASN A 333 0.72 37.75 29.94
C ASN A 333 1.95 38.67 29.98
N LEU A 334 3.15 38.11 29.75
CA LEU A 334 4.38 38.92 29.63
C LEU A 334 4.32 39.88 28.46
N ILE A 335 3.93 39.39 27.28
CA ILE A 335 3.87 40.19 26.06
C ILE A 335 2.83 41.33 26.19
N ASN A 336 1.73 41.09 26.90
CA ASN A 336 0.70 42.07 27.17
C ASN A 336 1.07 43.03 28.28
N GLY A 337 2.19 42.87 28.99
CA GLY A 337 2.58 43.71 30.13
C GLY A 337 1.77 43.46 31.41
N GLU A 338 1.08 42.31 31.50
CA GLU A 338 0.24 41.93 32.66
C GLU A 338 1.05 41.23 33.76
N ALA A 339 2.30 40.84 33.48
CA ALA A 339 3.17 40.15 34.42
C ALA A 339 4.64 40.47 34.17
N THR A 340 5.49 40.29 35.19
CA THR A 340 6.95 40.33 35.04
C THR A 340 7.51 38.97 34.68
N LEU A 341 8.74 38.90 34.17
CA LEU A 341 9.42 37.64 33.85
C LEU A 341 9.56 36.75 35.12
N ALA A 342 9.87 37.39 36.28
CA ALA A 342 9.98 36.66 37.54
C ALA A 342 8.66 36.02 38.01
N ASP A 343 7.51 36.64 37.67
CA ASP A 343 6.19 36.09 38.02
C ASP A 343 5.79 34.91 37.08
N ALA A 344 6.20 34.92 35.85
CA ALA A 344 5.80 33.97 34.83
C ALA A 344 6.72 32.73 34.71
N LEU A 345 8.03 32.89 35.02
CA LEU A 345 8.97 31.80 35.06
C LEU A 345 8.71 30.89 36.25
N ARG A 346 8.58 29.59 35.97
CA ARG A 346 8.28 28.56 36.96
C ARG A 346 9.46 27.61 37.14
N TRP A 347 9.95 27.46 38.40
CA TRP A 347 10.89 26.41 38.72
C TRP A 347 10.23 25.04 38.64
N THR A 348 11.00 24.06 38.18
CA THR A 348 10.54 22.66 38.08
C THR A 348 11.20 21.79 39.16
N GLU A 349 10.77 20.53 39.24
CA GLU A 349 11.47 19.53 40.08
C GLU A 349 12.89 19.20 39.55
N VAL A 350 13.21 19.58 38.31
CA VAL A 350 14.51 19.39 37.68
C VAL A 350 15.39 20.57 38.00
N SER A 351 16.48 20.34 38.75
CA SER A 351 17.44 21.41 39.08
C SER A 351 17.93 22.12 37.81
N ARG A 352 18.01 23.46 37.86
CA ARG A 352 18.48 24.33 36.79
C ARG A 352 17.54 24.40 35.58
N LEU A 353 16.29 23.91 35.68
CA LEU A 353 15.28 24.03 34.67
C LEU A 353 14.13 24.90 35.12
N GLN A 354 13.89 25.97 34.39
CA GLN A 354 12.68 26.76 34.48
C GLN A 354 11.81 26.59 33.26
N VAL A 355 10.52 26.77 33.41
CA VAL A 355 9.54 26.72 32.33
C VAL A 355 8.78 28.03 32.31
N LEU A 356 8.64 28.60 31.10
CA LEU A 356 7.73 29.67 30.80
C LEU A 356 6.50 29.07 30.11
N PRO A 357 5.36 28.89 30.82
CA PRO A 357 4.12 28.42 30.18
C PRO A 357 3.63 29.38 29.10
N GLY A 358 2.76 28.94 28.22
CA GLY A 358 2.20 29.79 27.16
C GLY A 358 1.31 30.92 27.67
N GLY A 359 0.67 30.73 28.82
CA GLY A 359 -0.34 31.63 29.33
C GLY A 359 -1.71 31.40 28.67
N GLN A 360 -2.71 32.19 29.06
CA GLN A 360 -4.03 32.14 28.45
C GLN A 360 -4.02 32.97 27.16
N ALA A 361 -4.32 32.34 26.03
CA ALA A 361 -4.37 33.01 24.75
C ALA A 361 -5.71 33.73 24.58
N TYR A 362 -5.74 35.03 24.80
CA TYR A 362 -6.89 35.91 24.51
C TYR A 362 -6.83 36.53 23.12
N PHE A 363 -5.70 36.44 22.43
CA PHE A 363 -5.40 37.07 21.14
C PHE A 363 -4.92 36.03 20.13
N ASP A 364 -4.80 36.44 18.86
CA ASP A 364 -4.20 35.61 17.85
C ASP A 364 -2.73 35.27 18.21
N PRO A 365 -2.38 34.00 18.35
CA PRO A 365 -1.02 33.56 18.68
C PRO A 365 0.06 34.14 17.76
N SER A 366 -0.24 34.34 16.49
CA SER A 366 0.68 34.91 15.51
C SER A 366 1.12 36.31 15.88
N THR A 367 0.19 37.17 16.36
CA THR A 367 0.48 38.53 16.79
C THR A 367 1.45 38.55 17.97
N VAL A 368 1.29 37.64 18.92
CA VAL A 368 2.17 37.50 20.08
C VAL A 368 3.59 37.15 19.66
N LEU A 369 3.75 36.08 18.86
CA LEU A 369 5.05 35.56 18.48
C LEU A 369 5.84 36.41 17.49
N GLN A 370 5.15 37.26 16.71
CA GLN A 370 5.78 38.21 15.77
C GLN A 370 6.07 39.57 16.41
N SER A 371 5.66 39.81 17.65
CA SER A 371 5.80 41.10 18.32
C SER A 371 7.25 41.45 18.64
N THR A 372 7.57 42.75 18.67
CA THR A 372 8.86 43.26 19.18
C THR A 372 9.06 42.90 20.63
N ALA A 373 7.98 42.84 21.42
CA ALA A 373 8.03 42.42 22.83
C ALA A 373 8.54 40.98 22.99
N PHE A 374 8.14 40.06 22.10
CA PHE A 374 8.67 38.67 22.11
C PHE A 374 10.17 38.65 21.79
N ARG A 375 10.64 39.44 20.82
CA ARG A 375 12.08 39.54 20.49
C ARG A 375 12.88 40.02 21.69
N ASN A 376 12.46 41.11 22.34
CA ASN A 376 13.10 41.63 23.54
C ASN A 376 13.12 40.60 24.69
N LEU A 377 11.99 39.91 24.90
CA LEU A 377 11.91 38.81 25.87
C LEU A 377 12.92 37.69 25.57
N LEU A 378 13.04 37.29 24.30
CA LEU A 378 13.98 36.24 23.91
C LEU A 378 15.43 36.66 24.19
N ASP A 379 15.80 37.92 23.96
CA ASP A 379 17.13 38.45 24.26
C ASP A 379 17.39 38.48 25.77
N GLU A 380 16.39 38.81 26.60
CA GLU A 380 16.46 38.71 28.05
C GLU A 380 16.69 37.22 28.50
N LEU A 381 15.89 36.31 27.97
CA LEU A 381 16.04 34.86 28.28
C LEU A 381 17.41 34.31 27.85
N ARG A 382 17.96 34.77 26.72
CA ARG A 382 19.33 34.40 26.28
C ARG A 382 20.42 34.82 27.27
N SER A 383 20.22 35.92 27.96
CA SER A 383 21.18 36.38 28.97
C SER A 383 21.09 35.63 30.31
N GLU A 384 19.92 35.14 30.66
CA GLU A 384 19.66 34.43 31.91
C GLU A 384 19.99 32.95 31.90
N ALA A 385 19.90 32.31 30.71
CA ALA A 385 20.07 30.87 30.55
C ALA A 385 21.24 30.48 29.65
N ASP A 386 21.86 29.35 29.93
CA ASP A 386 22.87 28.76 29.05
C ASP A 386 22.20 28.17 27.79
N PHE A 387 20.90 27.82 27.90
CA PHE A 387 20.09 27.31 26.81
C PHE A 387 18.63 27.76 26.93
N VAL A 388 18.05 28.24 25.83
CA VAL A 388 16.61 28.47 25.70
C VAL A 388 16.04 27.45 24.70
N VAL A 389 15.11 26.60 25.15
CA VAL A 389 14.40 25.64 24.31
C VAL A 389 12.99 26.15 24.07
N ILE A 390 12.61 26.36 22.83
CA ILE A 390 11.30 26.88 22.44
C ILE A 390 10.48 25.71 21.86
N ASP A 391 9.39 25.33 22.53
CA ASP A 391 8.36 24.44 21.98
C ASP A 391 7.47 25.26 21.05
N ALA A 392 7.77 25.25 19.75
CA ALA A 392 7.12 26.05 18.72
C ALA A 392 5.91 25.35 18.12
N PRO A 393 4.95 26.09 17.51
CA PRO A 393 3.86 25.49 16.74
C PRO A 393 4.38 24.57 15.62
N PRO A 394 3.52 23.68 15.05
CA PRO A 394 3.87 22.92 13.86
C PRO A 394 4.10 23.84 12.66
N VAL A 395 5.06 23.52 11.79
CA VAL A 395 5.43 24.33 10.61
C VAL A 395 4.24 24.53 9.67
N LEU A 396 3.46 23.48 9.42
CA LEU A 396 2.32 23.54 8.50
C LEU A 396 1.02 24.07 9.16
N ALA A 397 1.08 24.48 10.43
CA ALA A 397 -0.10 25.04 11.11
C ALA A 397 -0.28 26.55 10.85
N GLY A 398 0.75 27.26 10.35
CA GLY A 398 0.72 28.69 10.08
C GLY A 398 2.11 29.32 10.02
N ALA A 399 2.16 30.64 9.88
CA ALA A 399 3.40 31.42 9.76
C ALA A 399 4.16 31.59 11.10
N ASP A 400 3.62 31.11 12.21
CA ASP A 400 4.17 31.35 13.55
C ASP A 400 5.58 30.78 13.70
N THR A 401 5.79 29.56 13.19
CA THR A 401 7.10 28.89 13.26
C THR A 401 8.13 29.56 12.37
N ALA A 402 7.72 30.06 11.21
CA ALA A 402 8.57 30.82 10.30
C ALA A 402 9.08 32.09 11.01
N ALA A 403 8.19 32.84 11.65
CA ALA A 403 8.55 34.07 12.40
C ALA A 403 9.51 33.75 13.58
N LEU A 404 9.33 32.62 14.27
CA LEU A 404 10.26 32.20 15.32
C LEU A 404 11.62 31.77 14.76
N ALA A 405 11.66 31.19 13.56
CA ALA A 405 12.89 30.80 12.89
C ALA A 405 13.77 31.99 12.52
N GLU A 406 13.19 33.14 12.14
CA GLU A 406 13.88 34.41 11.84
C GLU A 406 14.68 34.95 13.02
N LEU A 407 14.40 34.48 14.25
CA LEU A 407 15.08 34.95 15.45
C LEU A 407 16.47 34.34 15.66
N GLY A 408 17.05 33.65 14.66
CA GLY A 408 18.37 33.06 14.71
C GLY A 408 18.47 31.86 15.63
N ALA A 409 17.41 31.09 15.76
CA ALA A 409 17.37 29.85 16.54
C ALA A 409 17.84 28.65 15.69
N MET A 410 18.57 27.72 16.32
CA MET A 410 18.80 26.39 15.75
C MET A 410 17.46 25.64 15.68
N ILE A 411 17.10 25.05 14.55
CA ILE A 411 15.84 24.38 14.36
C ILE A 411 16.00 22.86 14.44
N LEU A 412 15.20 22.24 15.31
CA LEU A 412 15.11 20.78 15.44
C LEU A 412 13.73 20.33 14.99
N LEU A 413 13.65 19.58 13.89
CA LEU A 413 12.40 19.06 13.35
C LEU A 413 12.07 17.69 13.96
N VAL A 414 10.97 17.59 14.70
CA VAL A 414 10.47 16.35 15.30
C VAL A 414 9.43 15.72 14.38
N THR A 415 9.63 14.44 14.04
CA THR A 415 8.70 13.65 13.22
C THR A 415 8.31 12.39 13.97
N ASP A 416 7.08 11.92 13.80
CA ASP A 416 6.59 10.67 14.40
C ASP A 416 6.58 9.55 13.35
N ALA A 417 7.29 8.47 13.60
CA ALA A 417 7.40 7.31 12.70
C ALA A 417 6.06 6.62 12.36
N ARG A 418 4.97 6.97 13.06
CA ARG A 418 3.64 6.36 12.89
C ARG A 418 2.68 7.25 12.11
N VAL A 419 2.85 8.56 12.19
CA VAL A 419 1.85 9.54 11.73
C VAL A 419 2.40 10.45 10.64
N SER A 420 3.69 10.89 10.75
CA SER A 420 4.27 11.82 9.79
C SER A 420 4.40 11.20 8.40
N THR A 421 4.02 11.95 7.39
CA THR A 421 4.15 11.55 5.99
C THR A 421 5.39 12.17 5.34
N ARG A 422 5.88 11.55 4.26
CA ARG A 422 6.99 12.10 3.46
C ARG A 422 6.64 13.45 2.86
N ALA A 423 5.38 13.62 2.42
CA ALA A 423 4.89 14.85 1.83
C ALA A 423 4.92 16.00 2.85
N GLU A 424 4.44 15.77 4.10
CA GLU A 424 4.47 16.76 5.18
C GLU A 424 5.90 17.17 5.52
N VAL A 425 6.83 16.20 5.66
CA VAL A 425 8.24 16.50 5.94
C VAL A 425 8.85 17.36 4.86
N ARG A 426 8.69 17.01 3.58
CA ARG A 426 9.22 17.80 2.45
C ARG A 426 8.63 19.20 2.40
N THR A 427 7.32 19.32 2.67
CA THR A 427 6.67 20.63 2.66
C THR A 427 7.14 21.48 3.82
N ALA A 428 7.21 20.93 5.04
CA ALA A 428 7.72 21.64 6.21
C ALA A 428 9.18 22.09 6.01
N MET A 429 10.03 21.25 5.44
CA MET A 429 11.43 21.62 5.15
C MET A 429 11.53 22.73 4.11
N ARG A 430 10.67 22.76 3.10
CA ARG A 430 10.61 23.86 2.12
C ARG A 430 10.17 25.17 2.77
N GLU A 431 9.14 25.14 3.60
CA GLU A 431 8.68 26.32 4.34
C GLU A 431 9.79 26.87 5.25
N LEU A 432 10.51 26.01 5.97
CA LEU A 432 11.63 26.43 6.79
C LEU A 432 12.78 27.00 5.97
N ALA A 433 13.14 26.41 4.83
CA ALA A 433 14.21 26.88 3.96
C ALA A 433 13.93 28.24 3.32
N HIS A 434 12.67 28.64 3.15
CA HIS A 434 12.30 29.97 2.66
C HIS A 434 12.60 31.07 3.67
N VAL A 435 12.64 30.76 4.96
CA VAL A 435 12.78 31.73 6.04
C VAL A 435 14.18 31.69 6.66
N HIS A 436 14.69 30.48 6.91
CA HIS A 436 15.98 30.29 7.58
C HIS A 436 16.54 28.90 7.30
N ASP A 437 17.81 28.81 6.88
CA ASP A 437 18.44 27.54 6.50
C ASP A 437 19.08 26.78 7.69
N ASP A 438 18.65 27.05 8.92
CA ASP A 438 19.32 26.63 10.13
C ASP A 438 18.72 25.37 10.78
N VAL A 439 18.13 24.46 9.97
CA VAL A 439 17.70 23.17 10.47
C VAL A 439 18.91 22.30 10.80
N ILE A 440 19.20 22.18 12.10
CA ILE A 440 20.35 21.41 12.58
C ILE A 440 20.17 19.89 12.42
N GLY A 441 18.94 19.43 12.28
CA GLY A 441 18.61 18.03 12.06
C GLY A 441 17.19 17.66 12.45
N CYS A 442 16.91 16.36 12.31
CA CYS A 442 15.60 15.78 12.60
C CYS A 442 15.68 14.79 13.76
N VAL A 443 14.56 14.64 14.47
CA VAL A 443 14.32 13.58 15.44
C VAL A 443 13.20 12.69 14.90
N LEU A 444 13.41 11.39 14.90
CA LEU A 444 12.37 10.40 14.60
C LEU A 444 11.86 9.81 15.90
N ASP A 445 10.67 10.20 16.30
CA ASP A 445 9.99 9.71 17.50
C ASP A 445 9.15 8.45 17.22
N ASN A 446 8.75 7.75 18.27
CA ASN A 446 7.89 6.56 18.22
C ASN A 446 8.42 5.42 17.35
N VAL A 447 9.75 5.24 17.28
CA VAL A 447 10.37 4.21 16.46
C VAL A 447 10.11 2.81 17.04
N GLY A 448 9.47 1.94 16.28
CA GLY A 448 9.28 0.53 16.63
C GLY A 448 10.61 -0.24 16.69
N ARG A 449 10.65 -1.35 17.47
CA ARG A 449 11.88 -2.17 17.66
C ARG A 449 12.52 -2.64 16.34
N ALA A 450 11.72 -2.93 15.33
CA ALA A 450 12.19 -3.44 14.04
C ALA A 450 12.82 -2.37 13.11
N ARG A 451 12.68 -1.08 13.44
CA ARG A 451 13.14 0.04 12.59
C ARG A 451 14.38 0.76 13.12
N ARG A 452 15.00 0.26 14.19
CA ARG A 452 16.18 0.90 14.78
C ARG A 452 17.41 0.64 13.92
N LEU A 453 18.09 1.71 13.52
CA LEU A 453 19.42 1.61 12.90
C LEU A 453 20.52 1.43 13.97
N PRO A 454 21.59 0.70 13.65
CA PRO A 454 22.78 0.68 14.48
C PRO A 454 23.42 2.09 14.55
N PRO A 455 24.14 2.41 15.63
CA PRO A 455 24.67 3.75 15.93
C PRO A 455 25.68 4.31 14.91
N ALA A 456 26.19 3.51 13.98
CA ALA A 456 27.22 3.89 13.02
C ALA A 456 26.81 4.93 11.96
N SER A 457 25.50 5.13 11.72
CA SER A 457 25.02 6.12 10.75
C SER A 457 25.18 7.59 11.22
N SER A 458 25.50 7.80 12.49
CA SER A 458 25.59 9.12 13.11
C SER A 458 26.87 9.90 12.75
N ALA A 459 27.99 9.20 12.49
CA ALA A 459 29.24 9.86 12.11
C ALA A 459 29.19 10.51 10.72
N ALA A 460 28.47 9.88 9.77
CA ALA A 460 28.23 10.44 8.44
C ALA A 460 27.29 11.65 8.49
N ALA A 461 26.31 11.65 9.40
CA ALA A 461 25.41 12.77 9.62
C ALA A 461 26.16 14.01 10.13
N MET A 462 27.08 13.82 11.10
CA MET A 462 27.90 14.91 11.63
C MET A 462 28.87 15.51 10.58
N ARG A 463 29.42 14.69 9.68
CA ARG A 463 30.24 15.22 8.57
C ARG A 463 29.45 16.16 7.66
N ARG A 464 28.22 15.82 7.32
CA ARG A 464 27.36 16.67 6.46
C ARG A 464 26.97 18.00 7.14
N ILE A 465 26.76 18.01 8.47
CA ILE A 465 26.52 19.25 9.22
C ILE A 465 27.76 20.15 9.10
N ASN A 466 28.96 19.60 9.28
CA ASN A 466 30.19 20.35 9.19
C ASN A 466 30.48 20.84 7.77
N GLU A 467 30.21 20.03 6.75
CA GLU A 467 30.40 20.39 5.34
C GLU A 467 29.45 21.53 4.89
N ARG A 468 28.18 21.50 5.30
CA ARG A 468 27.23 22.58 5.00
C ARG A 468 27.59 23.89 5.68
N ALA A 469 28.01 23.82 6.89
CA ALA A 469 28.37 24.98 7.64
C ALA A 469 29.68 25.67 7.12
N ASN A 470 30.61 24.91 6.63
CA ASN A 470 31.81 25.44 5.95
C ASN A 470 31.52 25.98 4.55
N ALA A 471 30.34 25.66 3.97
CA ALA A 471 29.91 26.15 2.66
C ALA A 471 29.11 27.47 2.70
N SER A 472 28.74 27.97 3.89
CA SER A 472 28.10 29.27 4.03
C SER A 472 29.14 30.38 3.86
N PRO A 473 28.92 31.39 2.98
CA PRO A 473 29.88 32.48 2.77
C PRO A 473 30.05 33.30 4.05
N GLU A 474 31.32 33.60 4.40
CA GLU A 474 31.66 34.59 5.44
C GLU A 474 30.95 35.92 5.16
N PRO A 475 30.37 36.60 6.16
CA PRO A 475 29.87 37.94 5.95
C PRO A 475 31.02 38.87 5.55
N GLU A 476 30.89 39.49 4.38
CA GLU A 476 31.82 40.52 3.89
C GLU A 476 32.05 41.56 4.98
N ARG A 477 33.27 41.61 5.50
CA ARG A 477 33.68 42.72 6.35
C ARG A 477 33.72 43.97 5.48
N GLU A 478 32.76 44.84 5.63
CA GLU A 478 32.80 46.23 5.10
C GLU A 478 34.05 46.92 5.62
N THR A 479 35.05 46.97 4.78
CA THR A 479 36.23 47.82 4.99
C THR A 479 35.79 49.27 4.71
N THR A 480 35.38 49.96 5.74
CA THR A 480 35.20 51.42 5.72
C THR A 480 36.59 52.08 5.52
N SER A 481 36.90 52.40 4.27
CA SER A 481 38.05 53.24 3.95
C SER A 481 37.67 54.70 4.31
N ILE A 482 38.19 55.18 5.43
CA ILE A 482 38.21 56.59 5.79
C ILE A 482 39.19 57.26 4.82
N GLN A 483 38.69 57.99 3.84
CA GLN A 483 39.44 58.91 3.02
C GLN A 483 39.62 60.21 3.82
N GLU A 484 40.81 60.42 4.39
CA GLU A 484 41.26 61.73 4.79
C GLU A 484 41.53 62.55 3.53
N GLY A 485 40.79 63.64 3.32
CA GLY A 485 40.98 64.61 2.28
C GLY A 485 41.50 65.91 2.89
N HIS A 486 42.62 66.41 2.36
CA HIS A 486 43.13 67.74 2.56
C HIS A 486 42.24 68.82 1.95
#